data_4d76f1174ae9434470fa6240fa19eca0
#
_entry.id   4d76f1174ae9434470fa6240fa19eca0
#
_cell.length_a   1.000
_cell.length_b   1.000
_cell.length_c   1.000
_cell.angle_alpha   90.00
_cell.angle_beta   90.00
_cell.angle_gamma   90.00
#
_symmetry.space_group_name_H-M   'P 1'
#
loop_
_entity.id
_entity.type
_entity.pdbx_description
1 polymer ?
#
loop_
_entity_poly.entity_id
_entity_poly.type
_entity_poly.pdbx_seq_one_letter_code
_entity_poly.pdbx_strand_id
1 'polypeptide(L)'
;MITQALGSEVEKLSLQFETDVQRTYHVFEADDTAIEVCLDDGAVKTATAQSKICEVEFELKQGAVKTLIQFAQQWINRYELWLDVRSKAERGNLLALGQAASPAVHAKKLNLDKNISAEQALKKIVENCLGQFLPNMAAIADGVAEAEHIHQARVSLRRLRSALKHFSAWSDELNPVWEEQIAELFRQLGDTRDEDAIRTEILPMIVQHGSPELLLPISEQPLKDLATLFKSADTIKLILALLAFAYSEEDDQNAKGKLKKYIGKSLDKLHHQVVSNADHFTELEVTEQHRTRKKAKQLRYCIEFISSLYPRKNVQQFLKQLQPVQNTLGLYNDLFIAEDLFNKAVEHDPHFWFALGWVKAKQPYLQNQSAEALQKFKQAKTFW
;
A
#
# COMPACT_ATOMS: atom_id res chain seq x y z
N MET A 1 26.11 -30.30 -4.63
CA MET A 1 25.56 -29.34 -3.63
C MET A 1 24.25 -29.81 -3.00
N ILE A 2 23.19 -30.11 -3.74
CA ILE A 2 21.88 -30.56 -3.19
C ILE A 2 22.03 -31.84 -2.36
N THR A 3 22.70 -32.86 -2.90
CA THR A 3 22.95 -34.14 -2.21
C THR A 3 23.74 -33.97 -0.90
N GLN A 4 24.69 -33.03 -0.86
CA GLN A 4 25.43 -32.71 0.35
C GLN A 4 24.59 -32.01 1.43
N ALA A 5 23.64 -31.17 1.03
CA ALA A 5 22.78 -30.44 1.95
C ALA A 5 21.65 -31.31 2.53
N LEU A 6 21.09 -32.23 1.73
CA LEU A 6 19.93 -33.02 2.07
C LEU A 6 20.24 -34.46 2.50
N GLY A 7 21.45 -34.99 2.22
CA GLY A 7 21.80 -36.36 2.58
C GLY A 7 20.81 -37.39 2.01
N SER A 8 20.26 -38.27 2.87
CA SER A 8 19.27 -39.27 2.49
C SER A 8 17.88 -38.70 2.13
N GLU A 9 17.60 -37.45 2.47
CA GLU A 9 16.33 -36.79 2.13
C GLU A 9 16.20 -36.49 0.62
N VAL A 10 17.32 -36.56 -0.14
CA VAL A 10 17.31 -36.40 -1.61
C VAL A 10 16.36 -37.37 -2.30
N GLU A 11 16.24 -38.62 -1.78
CA GLU A 11 15.35 -39.66 -2.32
C GLU A 11 13.85 -39.30 -2.15
N LYS A 12 13.54 -38.37 -1.26
CA LYS A 12 12.16 -37.90 -1.02
C LYS A 12 11.78 -36.69 -1.89
N LEU A 13 12.70 -36.16 -2.68
CA LEU A 13 12.40 -35.06 -3.59
C LEU A 13 11.45 -35.54 -4.69
N SER A 14 10.43 -34.74 -4.95
CA SER A 14 9.51 -34.93 -6.07
C SER A 14 9.41 -33.65 -6.89
N LEU A 15 9.23 -33.81 -8.20
CA LEU A 15 9.00 -32.68 -9.10
C LEU A 15 7.66 -32.03 -8.76
N GLN A 16 7.69 -30.77 -8.34
CA GLN A 16 6.49 -30.00 -8.04
C GLN A 16 5.98 -29.27 -9.28
N PHE A 17 6.88 -28.63 -10.01
CA PHE A 17 6.59 -27.98 -11.29
C PHE A 17 7.85 -27.89 -12.14
N GLU A 18 7.64 -27.67 -13.42
CA GLU A 18 8.69 -27.44 -14.43
C GLU A 18 8.43 -26.12 -15.13
N THR A 19 9.49 -25.35 -15.39
CA THR A 19 9.45 -24.18 -16.26
C THR A 19 10.06 -24.56 -17.60
N ASP A 20 9.24 -24.62 -18.64
CA ASP A 20 9.63 -24.95 -20.00
C ASP A 20 9.40 -23.72 -20.89
N VAL A 21 10.49 -23.01 -21.20
CA VAL A 21 10.45 -21.75 -21.96
C VAL A 21 11.52 -21.72 -23.05
N GLN A 22 11.16 -21.18 -24.18
CA GLN A 22 12.09 -20.76 -25.21
C GLN A 22 12.47 -19.32 -24.93
N ARG A 23 13.76 -19.10 -24.61
CA ARG A 23 14.31 -17.76 -24.36
C ARG A 23 15.03 -17.25 -25.59
N THR A 24 14.61 -16.08 -26.08
CA THR A 24 15.35 -15.28 -27.05
C THR A 24 15.89 -14.06 -26.33
N TYR A 25 17.18 -13.78 -26.44
CA TYR A 25 17.78 -12.62 -25.76
C TYR A 25 18.64 -11.79 -26.71
N HIS A 26 18.78 -10.52 -26.34
CA HIS A 26 19.67 -9.56 -26.99
C HIS A 26 20.24 -8.59 -25.97
N VAL A 27 21.53 -8.27 -26.10
CA VAL A 27 22.18 -7.25 -25.27
C VAL A 27 22.25 -5.95 -26.06
N PHE A 28 21.64 -4.91 -25.53
CA PHE A 28 21.73 -3.55 -26.06
C PHE A 28 22.86 -2.82 -25.33
N GLU A 29 23.86 -2.39 -26.06
CA GLU A 29 25.00 -1.63 -25.54
C GLU A 29 24.99 -0.22 -26.10
N ALA A 30 25.08 0.78 -25.23
CA ALA A 30 25.21 2.19 -25.60
C ALA A 30 25.99 2.94 -24.51
N ASP A 31 27.08 3.58 -24.89
CA ASP A 31 27.99 4.27 -23.99
C ASP A 31 28.41 3.36 -22.81
N ASP A 32 28.13 3.81 -21.56
CA ASP A 32 28.44 3.05 -20.34
C ASP A 32 27.31 2.11 -19.88
N THR A 33 26.31 1.86 -20.72
CA THR A 33 25.13 1.07 -20.37
C THR A 33 25.04 -0.21 -21.20
N ALA A 34 24.81 -1.35 -20.54
CA ALA A 34 24.47 -2.62 -21.16
C ALA A 34 23.19 -3.19 -20.54
N ILE A 35 22.17 -3.45 -21.38
CA ILE A 35 20.86 -3.98 -20.98
C ILE A 35 20.60 -5.25 -21.75
N GLU A 36 20.43 -6.37 -21.03
CA GLU A 36 19.96 -7.61 -21.64
C GLU A 36 18.42 -7.62 -21.63
N VAL A 37 17.86 -7.87 -22.79
CA VAL A 37 16.41 -8.05 -22.98
C VAL A 37 16.17 -9.51 -23.34
N CYS A 38 15.38 -10.19 -22.52
CA CYS A 38 14.99 -11.57 -22.72
C CYS A 38 13.50 -11.66 -23.01
N LEU A 39 13.14 -12.30 -24.12
CA LEU A 39 11.77 -12.72 -24.40
C LEU A 39 11.63 -14.20 -24.07
N ASP A 40 10.76 -14.52 -23.11
CA ASP A 40 10.43 -15.88 -22.71
C ASP A 40 9.03 -16.24 -23.19
N ASP A 41 8.93 -17.27 -24.02
CA ASP A 41 7.66 -17.86 -24.47
C ASP A 41 7.63 -19.35 -24.10
N GLY A 42 6.56 -19.77 -23.42
CA GLY A 42 6.44 -21.15 -22.95
C GLY A 42 5.39 -21.35 -21.88
N ALA A 43 5.69 -22.19 -20.90
CA ALA A 43 4.77 -22.49 -19.81
C ALA A 43 5.47 -22.93 -18.52
N VAL A 44 4.79 -22.72 -17.40
CA VAL A 44 5.02 -23.46 -16.16
C VAL A 44 4.03 -24.62 -16.12
N LYS A 45 4.52 -25.83 -15.82
CA LYS A 45 3.77 -27.07 -15.88
C LYS A 45 3.86 -27.83 -14.57
N THR A 46 2.76 -28.46 -14.18
CA THR A 46 2.69 -29.50 -13.14
C THR A 46 2.24 -30.80 -13.79
N ALA A 47 2.07 -31.86 -13.01
CA ALA A 47 1.54 -33.12 -13.53
C ALA A 47 0.10 -32.99 -14.11
N THR A 48 -0.67 -32.00 -13.66
CA THR A 48 -2.12 -31.88 -13.96
C THR A 48 -2.54 -30.55 -14.55
N ALA A 49 -1.68 -29.53 -14.53
CA ALA A 49 -2.02 -28.18 -14.97
C ALA A 49 -0.84 -27.49 -15.65
N GLN A 50 -1.16 -26.46 -16.44
CA GLN A 50 -0.12 -25.58 -17.02
C GLN A 50 -0.58 -24.12 -17.03
N SER A 51 0.36 -23.20 -16.92
CA SER A 51 0.15 -21.75 -17.04
C SER A 51 1.10 -21.17 -18.08
N LYS A 52 0.58 -20.40 -19.04
CA LYS A 52 1.37 -19.79 -20.09
C LYS A 52 2.34 -18.75 -19.54
N ILE A 53 3.56 -18.75 -20.09
CA ILE A 53 4.56 -17.69 -19.94
C ILE A 53 4.67 -16.98 -21.29
N CYS A 54 4.56 -15.67 -21.29
CA CYS A 54 4.89 -14.79 -22.39
C CYS A 54 5.29 -13.46 -21.76
N GLU A 55 6.59 -13.28 -21.53
CA GLU A 55 7.08 -12.12 -20.77
C GLU A 55 8.40 -11.60 -21.32
N VAL A 56 8.68 -10.33 -21.10
CA VAL A 56 9.95 -9.67 -21.41
C VAL A 56 10.63 -9.28 -20.10
N GLU A 57 11.85 -9.74 -19.92
CA GLU A 57 12.71 -9.35 -18.80
C GLU A 57 13.77 -8.35 -19.29
N PHE A 58 13.97 -7.28 -18.51
CA PHE A 58 15.03 -6.29 -18.75
C PHE A 58 16.03 -6.39 -17.61
N GLU A 59 17.24 -6.80 -17.90
CA GLU A 59 18.31 -6.96 -16.93
C GLU A 59 19.43 -5.93 -17.18
N LEU A 60 19.73 -5.12 -16.17
CA LEU A 60 20.84 -4.18 -16.22
C LEU A 60 22.14 -4.94 -15.97
N LYS A 61 22.98 -5.07 -16.99
CA LYS A 61 24.32 -5.66 -16.88
C LYS A 61 25.36 -4.63 -16.47
N GLN A 62 25.21 -3.38 -16.96
CA GLN A 62 26.08 -2.25 -16.65
C GLN A 62 25.32 -0.94 -16.81
N GLY A 63 25.68 0.08 -16.01
CA GLY A 63 25.10 1.42 -16.09
C GLY A 63 24.12 1.73 -14.97
N ALA A 64 23.27 2.74 -15.16
CA ALA A 64 22.35 3.23 -14.14
C ALA A 64 20.94 2.64 -14.26
N VAL A 65 20.28 2.36 -13.13
CA VAL A 65 18.88 1.89 -13.07
C VAL A 65 17.94 2.84 -13.80
N LYS A 66 18.21 4.16 -13.74
CA LYS A 66 17.41 5.17 -14.45
C LYS A 66 17.41 4.92 -15.97
N THR A 67 18.54 4.54 -16.56
CA THR A 67 18.65 4.23 -17.98
C THR A 67 17.86 2.96 -18.34
N LEU A 68 17.97 1.91 -17.51
CA LEU A 68 17.15 0.70 -17.66
C LEU A 68 15.64 1.03 -17.70
N ILE A 69 15.18 1.85 -16.76
CA ILE A 69 13.76 2.22 -16.66
C ILE A 69 13.32 3.06 -17.86
N GLN A 70 14.14 4.02 -18.30
CA GLN A 70 13.85 4.81 -19.49
C GLN A 70 13.78 3.94 -20.75
N PHE A 71 14.64 2.94 -20.85
CA PHE A 71 14.62 1.96 -21.93
C PHE A 71 13.33 1.12 -21.89
N ALA A 72 12.96 0.57 -20.73
CA ALA A 72 11.74 -0.22 -20.54
C ALA A 72 10.46 0.59 -20.85
N GLN A 73 10.43 1.89 -20.50
CA GLN A 73 9.29 2.77 -20.81
C GLN A 73 8.98 2.90 -22.30
N GLN A 74 10.00 2.81 -23.18
CA GLN A 74 9.78 2.84 -24.62
C GLN A 74 9.03 1.59 -25.11
N TRP A 75 9.28 0.44 -24.48
CA TRP A 75 8.65 -0.84 -24.82
C TRP A 75 7.20 -0.91 -24.36
N ILE A 76 6.88 -0.33 -23.19
CA ILE A 76 5.52 -0.32 -22.63
C ILE A 76 4.52 0.26 -23.63
N ASN A 77 4.81 1.45 -24.19
CA ASN A 77 3.91 2.10 -25.13
C ASN A 77 3.77 1.36 -26.47
N ARG A 78 4.85 0.68 -26.90
CA ARG A 78 4.89 0.02 -28.20
C ARG A 78 4.24 -1.35 -28.18
N TYR A 79 4.33 -2.07 -27.05
CA TYR A 79 3.93 -3.47 -26.96
C TYR A 79 2.87 -3.73 -25.88
N GLU A 80 2.27 -2.67 -25.32
CA GLU A 80 1.22 -2.76 -24.28
C GLU A 80 1.63 -3.65 -23.08
N LEU A 81 2.90 -3.52 -22.65
CA LEU A 81 3.44 -4.29 -21.55
C LEU A 81 2.92 -3.77 -20.21
N TRP A 82 2.74 -4.68 -19.27
CA TRP A 82 2.46 -4.33 -17.88
C TRP A 82 3.50 -4.96 -16.95
N LEU A 83 3.64 -4.41 -15.74
CA LEU A 83 4.67 -4.84 -14.78
C LEU A 83 4.17 -5.99 -13.92
N ASP A 84 4.79 -7.17 -14.06
CA ASP A 84 4.62 -8.32 -13.15
C ASP A 84 5.89 -8.52 -12.34
N VAL A 85 5.78 -8.57 -11.02
CA VAL A 85 6.90 -8.80 -10.09
C VAL A 85 6.98 -10.23 -9.60
N ARG A 86 6.08 -11.10 -10.04
CA ARG A 86 6.07 -12.52 -9.68
C ARG A 86 7.09 -13.27 -10.54
N SER A 87 7.94 -14.06 -9.89
CA SER A 87 8.87 -14.92 -10.61
C SER A 87 8.15 -16.14 -11.22
N LYS A 88 8.78 -16.74 -12.24
CA LYS A 88 8.33 -18.03 -12.80
C LYS A 88 8.22 -19.12 -11.72
N ALA A 89 9.16 -19.12 -10.76
CA ALA A 89 9.16 -20.05 -9.64
C ALA A 89 7.96 -19.83 -8.69
N GLU A 90 7.59 -18.58 -8.41
CA GLU A 90 6.38 -18.27 -7.64
C GLU A 90 5.12 -18.77 -8.36
N ARG A 91 5.00 -18.48 -9.66
CA ARG A 91 3.89 -18.97 -10.49
C ARG A 91 3.81 -20.50 -10.52
N GLY A 92 4.98 -21.17 -10.57
CA GLY A 92 5.05 -22.64 -10.52
C GLY A 92 4.60 -23.21 -9.18
N ASN A 93 5.02 -22.60 -8.07
CA ASN A 93 4.58 -23.01 -6.73
C ASN A 93 3.05 -22.83 -6.55
N LEU A 94 2.51 -21.69 -6.99
CA LEU A 94 1.06 -21.44 -6.93
C LEU A 94 0.30 -22.48 -7.73
N LEU A 95 0.75 -22.78 -8.95
CA LEU A 95 0.15 -23.80 -9.81
C LEU A 95 0.18 -25.19 -9.16
N ALA A 96 1.30 -25.57 -8.54
CA ALA A 96 1.46 -26.84 -7.85
C ALA A 96 0.56 -26.96 -6.61
N LEU A 97 0.29 -25.85 -5.92
CA LEU A 97 -0.60 -25.76 -4.76
C LEU A 97 -2.08 -25.58 -5.14
N GLY A 98 -2.41 -25.40 -6.41
CA GLY A 98 -3.76 -25.07 -6.87
C GLY A 98 -4.25 -23.70 -6.37
N GLN A 99 -3.33 -22.76 -6.12
CA GLN A 99 -3.63 -21.41 -5.64
C GLN A 99 -3.59 -20.41 -6.80
N ALA A 100 -4.55 -19.48 -6.83
CA ALA A 100 -4.62 -18.45 -7.86
C ALA A 100 -3.62 -17.30 -7.59
N ALA A 101 -3.39 -16.94 -6.33
CA ALA A 101 -2.49 -15.87 -5.92
C ALA A 101 -1.74 -16.23 -4.63
N SER A 102 -0.57 -15.61 -4.45
CA SER A 102 0.14 -15.59 -3.15
C SER A 102 -0.67 -14.78 -2.14
N PRO A 103 -0.54 -15.04 -0.82
CA PRO A 103 -1.20 -14.19 0.18
C PRO A 103 -0.84 -12.71 0.03
N ALA A 104 -1.78 -11.83 0.38
CA ALA A 104 -1.58 -10.40 0.30
C ALA A 104 -0.37 -9.93 1.13
N VAL A 105 0.44 -9.06 0.55
CA VAL A 105 1.69 -8.58 1.16
C VAL A 105 1.43 -7.35 2.01
N HIS A 106 1.75 -7.48 3.30
CA HIS A 106 1.65 -6.39 4.29
C HIS A 106 2.92 -5.53 4.34
N ALA A 107 2.78 -4.36 4.97
CA ALA A 107 3.91 -3.46 5.19
C ALA A 107 5.01 -4.12 6.02
N LYS A 108 6.23 -4.17 5.49
CA LYS A 108 7.42 -4.60 6.25
C LYS A 108 7.94 -3.43 7.09
N LYS A 109 8.48 -3.76 8.26
CA LYS A 109 9.16 -2.78 9.11
C LYS A 109 10.38 -2.22 8.37
N LEU A 110 10.48 -0.90 8.33
CA LEU A 110 11.63 -0.23 7.74
C LEU A 110 12.72 0.00 8.80
N ASN A 111 13.96 -0.37 8.47
CA ASN A 111 15.12 -0.12 9.29
C ASN A 111 16.04 0.86 8.55
N LEU A 112 16.03 2.12 8.99
CA LEU A 112 16.92 3.16 8.49
C LEU A 112 18.20 3.19 9.32
N ASP A 113 19.36 3.39 8.66
CA ASP A 113 20.62 3.64 9.34
C ASP A 113 20.60 5.03 10.01
N LYS A 114 21.29 5.16 11.15
CA LYS A 114 21.33 6.43 11.89
C LYS A 114 22.07 7.55 11.17
N ASN A 115 22.95 7.18 10.24
CA ASN A 115 23.77 8.11 9.46
C ASN A 115 23.23 8.32 8.05
N ILE A 116 22.04 7.77 7.75
CA ILE A 116 21.41 7.89 6.43
C ILE A 116 21.09 9.36 6.13
N SER A 117 21.23 9.77 4.89
CA SER A 117 20.81 11.09 4.43
C SER A 117 19.28 11.22 4.39
N ALA A 118 18.76 12.43 4.31
CA ALA A 118 17.32 12.64 4.18
C ALA A 118 16.79 12.06 2.87
N GLU A 119 17.51 12.26 1.79
CA GLU A 119 17.15 11.74 0.48
C GLU A 119 17.18 10.21 0.43
N GLN A 120 18.27 9.58 0.88
CA GLN A 120 18.34 8.12 0.99
C GLN A 120 17.23 7.55 1.88
N ALA A 121 16.89 8.23 2.98
CA ALA A 121 15.78 7.81 3.83
C ALA A 121 14.44 7.86 3.07
N LEU A 122 14.20 8.91 2.27
CA LEU A 122 13.00 9.00 1.44
C LEU A 122 12.98 7.92 0.35
N LYS A 123 14.10 7.68 -0.35
CA LYS A 123 14.23 6.60 -1.34
C LYS A 123 13.90 5.23 -0.73
N LYS A 124 14.42 4.93 0.49
CA LYS A 124 14.11 3.71 1.23
C LYS A 124 12.66 3.61 1.69
N ILE A 125 12.02 4.72 2.02
CA ILE A 125 10.59 4.77 2.36
C ILE A 125 9.75 4.46 1.11
N VAL A 126 10.09 5.06 -0.03
CA VAL A 126 9.40 4.78 -1.32
C VAL A 126 9.57 3.32 -1.70
N GLU A 127 10.80 2.76 -1.65
CA GLU A 127 11.08 1.35 -1.88
C GLU A 127 10.23 0.43 -0.98
N ASN A 128 10.15 0.73 0.32
CA ASN A 128 9.33 -0.02 1.27
C ASN A 128 7.83 0.01 0.93
N CYS A 129 7.32 1.15 0.49
CA CYS A 129 5.92 1.27 0.07
C CYS A 129 5.65 0.50 -1.24
N LEU A 130 6.57 0.58 -2.21
CA LEU A 130 6.48 -0.18 -3.46
C LEU A 130 6.61 -1.68 -3.22
N GLY A 131 7.47 -2.13 -2.30
CA GLY A 131 7.59 -3.53 -1.91
C GLY A 131 6.32 -4.13 -1.28
N GLN A 132 5.44 -3.29 -0.70
CA GLN A 132 4.10 -3.69 -0.30
C GLN A 132 3.10 -3.60 -1.47
N PHE A 133 3.23 -2.58 -2.33
CA PHE A 133 2.27 -2.31 -3.39
C PHE A 133 2.35 -3.31 -4.55
N LEU A 134 3.55 -3.54 -5.08
CA LEU A 134 3.76 -4.28 -6.33
C LEU A 134 3.25 -5.72 -6.33
N PRO A 135 3.47 -6.55 -5.27
CA PRO A 135 2.94 -7.91 -5.26
C PRO A 135 1.40 -7.93 -5.23
N ASN A 136 0.78 -7.00 -4.48
CA ASN A 136 -0.68 -6.88 -4.44
C ASN A 136 -1.23 -6.37 -5.78
N MET A 137 -0.55 -5.41 -6.40
CA MET A 137 -0.88 -4.91 -7.74
C MET A 137 -0.83 -6.02 -8.78
N ALA A 138 0.19 -6.88 -8.75
CA ALA A 138 0.33 -7.99 -9.69
C ALA A 138 -0.86 -8.96 -9.62
N ALA A 139 -1.33 -9.31 -8.41
CA ALA A 139 -2.52 -10.14 -8.23
C ALA A 139 -3.79 -9.46 -8.78
N ILE A 140 -3.94 -8.14 -8.58
CA ILE A 140 -5.08 -7.37 -9.12
C ILE A 140 -5.00 -7.28 -10.65
N ALA A 141 -3.83 -6.99 -11.21
CA ALA A 141 -3.62 -6.91 -12.64
C ALA A 141 -3.88 -8.24 -13.36
N ASP A 142 -3.58 -9.35 -12.71
CA ASP A 142 -3.84 -10.71 -13.24
C ASP A 142 -5.31 -11.16 -13.04
N GLY A 143 -6.13 -10.39 -12.32
CA GLY A 143 -7.54 -10.70 -12.08
C GLY A 143 -7.79 -11.79 -11.05
N VAL A 144 -6.79 -12.12 -10.21
CA VAL A 144 -6.84 -13.18 -9.19
C VAL A 144 -6.81 -12.64 -7.75
N ALA A 145 -6.96 -11.33 -7.60
CA ALA A 145 -6.90 -10.67 -6.30
C ALA A 145 -8.11 -11.00 -5.41
N GLU A 146 -7.83 -11.22 -4.14
CA GLU A 146 -8.81 -11.23 -3.06
C GLU A 146 -8.96 -9.82 -2.46
N ALA A 147 -10.01 -9.59 -1.66
CA ALA A 147 -10.29 -8.31 -1.00
C ALA A 147 -9.06 -7.76 -0.23
N GLU A 148 -8.27 -8.64 0.40
CA GLU A 148 -7.09 -8.23 1.17
C GLU A 148 -5.96 -7.70 0.28
N HIS A 149 -5.80 -8.18 -0.97
CA HIS A 149 -4.84 -7.62 -1.93
C HIS A 149 -5.19 -6.17 -2.26
N ILE A 150 -6.47 -5.90 -2.56
CA ILE A 150 -6.97 -4.54 -2.83
C ILE A 150 -6.75 -3.65 -1.60
N HIS A 151 -7.06 -4.19 -0.41
CA HIS A 151 -6.82 -3.50 0.84
C HIS A 151 -5.36 -3.10 1.02
N GLN A 152 -4.44 -4.04 0.86
CA GLN A 152 -3.02 -3.78 1.07
C GLN A 152 -2.44 -2.86 -0.02
N ALA A 153 -2.91 -2.94 -1.26
CA ALA A 153 -2.61 -1.97 -2.31
C ALA A 153 -3.05 -0.55 -1.91
N ARG A 154 -4.27 -0.38 -1.39
CA ARG A 154 -4.76 0.92 -0.88
C ARG A 154 -3.94 1.43 0.31
N VAL A 155 -3.58 0.54 1.24
CA VAL A 155 -2.73 0.91 2.40
C VAL A 155 -1.37 1.40 1.92
N SER A 156 -0.74 0.69 0.99
CA SER A 156 0.58 1.06 0.47
C SER A 156 0.58 2.41 -0.27
N LEU A 157 -0.42 2.67 -1.13
CA LEU A 157 -0.59 3.96 -1.80
C LEU A 157 -0.82 5.11 -0.81
N ARG A 158 -1.60 4.88 0.26
CA ARG A 158 -1.82 5.86 1.32
C ARG A 158 -0.55 6.16 2.12
N ARG A 159 0.25 5.13 2.39
CA ARG A 159 1.57 5.26 3.03
C ARG A 159 2.51 6.06 2.12
N LEU A 160 2.62 5.66 0.85
CA LEU A 160 3.46 6.33 -0.15
C LEU A 160 3.07 7.81 -0.30
N ARG A 161 1.79 8.11 -0.48
CA ARG A 161 1.28 9.48 -0.54
C ARG A 161 1.62 10.29 0.72
N SER A 162 1.55 9.67 1.90
CA SER A 162 1.92 10.34 3.15
C SER A 162 3.42 10.69 3.17
N ALA A 163 4.28 9.78 2.69
CA ALA A 163 5.72 10.02 2.59
C ALA A 163 6.03 11.17 1.62
N LEU A 164 5.52 11.10 0.39
CA LEU A 164 5.76 12.12 -0.63
C LEU A 164 5.28 13.50 -0.19
N LYS A 165 4.15 13.59 0.51
CA LYS A 165 3.58 14.85 1.00
C LYS A 165 4.36 15.46 2.16
N HIS A 166 4.75 14.66 3.14
CA HIS A 166 5.32 15.17 4.40
C HIS A 166 6.84 15.20 4.40
N PHE A 167 7.48 14.45 3.52
CA PHE A 167 8.92 14.38 3.37
C PHE A 167 9.42 14.97 2.03
N SER A 168 8.57 15.74 1.32
CA SER A 168 8.93 16.35 0.03
C SER A 168 10.21 17.20 0.09
N ALA A 169 10.47 17.86 1.22
CA ALA A 169 11.68 18.68 1.40
C ALA A 169 12.97 17.85 1.63
N TRP A 170 12.88 16.51 1.58
CA TRP A 170 14.04 15.63 1.80
C TRP A 170 14.82 15.34 0.51
N SER A 171 14.24 15.59 -0.65
CA SER A 171 14.88 15.44 -1.96
C SER A 171 14.35 16.46 -2.95
N ASP A 172 15.25 17.08 -3.70
CA ASP A 172 14.92 17.99 -4.80
C ASP A 172 14.54 17.22 -6.10
N GLU A 173 14.85 15.92 -6.16
CA GLU A 173 14.50 15.05 -7.29
C GLU A 173 13.04 14.60 -7.28
N LEU A 174 12.30 14.87 -6.19
CA LEU A 174 10.93 14.44 -6.06
C LEU A 174 10.00 15.19 -7.02
N ASN A 175 9.36 14.48 -7.94
CA ASN A 175 8.39 15.10 -8.83
C ASN A 175 7.07 15.40 -8.08
N PRO A 176 6.67 16.68 -7.98
CA PRO A 176 5.48 17.08 -7.22
C PRO A 176 4.16 16.51 -7.79
N VAL A 177 4.14 16.11 -9.06
CA VAL A 177 2.94 15.53 -9.72
C VAL A 177 2.63 14.12 -9.20
N TRP A 178 3.61 13.38 -8.68
CA TRP A 178 3.39 12.00 -8.22
C TRP A 178 2.37 11.90 -7.08
N GLU A 179 2.32 12.89 -6.17
CA GLU A 179 1.34 12.84 -5.07
C GLU A 179 -0.09 12.85 -5.60
N GLU A 180 -0.38 13.66 -6.63
CA GLU A 180 -1.70 13.73 -7.25
C GLU A 180 -2.02 12.49 -8.08
N GLN A 181 -1.05 11.99 -8.84
CA GLN A 181 -1.22 10.74 -9.63
C GLN A 181 -1.51 9.54 -8.72
N ILE A 182 -0.82 9.43 -7.57
CA ILE A 182 -1.08 8.39 -6.57
C ILE A 182 -2.45 8.60 -5.90
N ALA A 183 -2.87 9.86 -5.69
CA ALA A 183 -4.19 10.15 -5.14
C ALA A 183 -5.30 9.72 -6.12
N GLU A 184 -5.10 9.90 -7.43
CA GLU A 184 -6.02 9.45 -8.45
C GLU A 184 -6.10 7.92 -8.48
N LEU A 185 -4.95 7.24 -8.55
CA LEU A 185 -4.89 5.79 -8.50
C LEU A 185 -5.57 5.22 -7.24
N PHE A 186 -5.39 5.88 -6.09
CA PHE A 186 -6.06 5.51 -4.84
C PHE A 186 -7.59 5.68 -4.94
N ARG A 187 -8.09 6.74 -5.59
CA ARG A 187 -9.54 6.97 -5.79
C ARG A 187 -10.14 5.90 -6.71
N GLN A 188 -9.44 5.52 -7.77
CA GLN A 188 -9.91 4.51 -8.72
C GLN A 188 -9.92 3.09 -8.15
N LEU A 189 -9.13 2.79 -7.12
CA LEU A 189 -9.24 1.54 -6.35
C LEU A 189 -10.55 1.40 -5.58
N GLY A 190 -11.38 2.45 -5.59
CA GLY A 190 -12.73 2.43 -5.06
C GLY A 190 -12.85 2.31 -3.55
N ASP A 191 -14.10 2.32 -3.09
CA ASP A 191 -14.46 2.28 -1.67
C ASP A 191 -14.90 0.88 -1.19
N THR A 192 -14.61 -0.17 -2.00
CA THR A 192 -15.02 -1.57 -1.72
C THR A 192 -14.72 -2.02 -0.28
N ARG A 193 -13.61 -1.53 0.30
CA ARG A 193 -13.28 -1.87 1.68
C ARG A 193 -14.14 -1.15 2.71
N ASP A 194 -14.63 0.02 2.42
CA ASP A 194 -15.49 0.71 3.37
C ASP A 194 -16.77 -0.12 3.57
N GLU A 195 -17.26 -0.80 2.54
CA GLU A 195 -18.34 -1.79 2.64
C GLU A 195 -17.93 -3.05 3.42
N ASP A 196 -16.72 -3.59 3.20
CA ASP A 196 -16.22 -4.75 3.93
C ASP A 196 -16.08 -4.46 5.43
N ALA A 197 -15.58 -3.28 5.80
CA ALA A 197 -15.50 -2.85 7.19
C ALA A 197 -16.90 -2.72 7.83
N ILE A 198 -17.89 -2.21 7.07
CA ILE A 198 -19.27 -2.16 7.53
C ILE A 198 -19.81 -3.57 7.78
N ARG A 199 -19.57 -4.53 6.86
CA ARG A 199 -20.02 -5.92 6.99
C ARG A 199 -19.36 -6.65 8.16
N THR A 200 -18.05 -6.45 8.35
CA THR A 200 -17.26 -7.22 9.33
C THR A 200 -17.24 -6.59 10.71
N GLU A 201 -17.40 -5.28 10.83
CA GLU A 201 -17.29 -4.56 12.11
C GLU A 201 -18.62 -3.93 12.54
N ILE A 202 -19.31 -3.19 11.65
CA ILE A 202 -20.49 -2.42 12.01
C ILE A 202 -21.76 -3.29 12.11
N LEU A 203 -22.05 -4.10 11.09
CA LEU A 203 -23.23 -4.96 11.11
C LEU A 203 -23.27 -5.93 12.30
N PRO A 204 -22.18 -6.62 12.68
CA PRO A 204 -22.17 -7.45 13.89
C PRO A 204 -22.48 -6.66 15.16
N MET A 205 -21.99 -5.41 15.29
CA MET A 205 -22.36 -4.57 16.44
C MET A 205 -23.85 -4.22 16.46
N ILE A 206 -24.45 -3.95 15.31
CA ILE A 206 -25.88 -3.63 15.20
C ILE A 206 -26.73 -4.86 15.58
N VAL A 207 -26.35 -6.05 15.09
CA VAL A 207 -27.03 -7.31 15.45
C VAL A 207 -26.95 -7.60 16.95
N GLN A 208 -25.77 -7.35 17.59
CA GLN A 208 -25.63 -7.49 19.04
C GLN A 208 -26.58 -6.56 19.84
N HIS A 209 -27.04 -5.46 19.24
CA HIS A 209 -28.00 -4.52 19.84
C HIS A 209 -29.48 -4.83 19.46
N GLY A 210 -29.74 -6.02 18.91
CA GLY A 210 -31.10 -6.52 18.70
C GLY A 210 -31.67 -6.30 17.29
N SER A 211 -30.84 -5.94 16.31
CA SER A 211 -31.26 -5.95 14.91
C SER A 211 -31.45 -7.39 14.42
N PRO A 212 -32.40 -7.65 13.52
CA PRO A 212 -32.36 -8.85 12.71
C PRO A 212 -31.06 -8.89 11.87
N GLU A 213 -30.75 -10.06 11.31
CA GLU A 213 -29.63 -10.18 10.38
C GLU A 213 -29.86 -9.29 9.15
N LEU A 214 -28.87 -8.47 8.81
CA LEU A 214 -28.94 -7.52 7.71
C LEU A 214 -27.94 -7.92 6.64
N LEU A 215 -28.41 -8.04 5.41
CA LEU A 215 -27.60 -8.39 4.25
C LEU A 215 -27.44 -7.17 3.35
N LEU A 216 -26.25 -6.54 3.38
CA LEU A 216 -25.91 -5.51 2.41
C LEU A 216 -25.72 -6.14 1.02
N PRO A 217 -26.26 -5.56 -0.04
CA PRO A 217 -25.94 -5.95 -1.41
C PRO A 217 -24.42 -5.89 -1.63
N ILE A 218 -23.88 -6.88 -2.32
CA ILE A 218 -22.46 -6.88 -2.69
C ILE A 218 -22.31 -5.89 -3.83
N SER A 219 -21.55 -4.82 -3.60
CA SER A 219 -21.13 -3.93 -4.67
C SER A 219 -20.07 -4.65 -5.52
N GLU A 220 -20.48 -5.12 -6.66
CA GLU A 220 -19.56 -5.66 -7.66
C GLU A 220 -18.82 -4.51 -8.34
N GLN A 221 -17.73 -4.01 -7.73
CA GLN A 221 -16.70 -3.39 -8.56
C GLN A 221 -16.03 -4.52 -9.34
N PRO A 222 -16.14 -4.54 -10.67
CA PRO A 222 -15.55 -5.63 -11.43
C PRO A 222 -14.03 -5.59 -11.27
N LEU A 223 -13.43 -6.66 -10.71
CA LEU A 223 -11.97 -6.85 -10.67
C LEU A 223 -11.34 -6.61 -12.05
N LYS A 224 -12.12 -6.83 -13.11
CA LYS A 224 -11.72 -6.58 -14.49
C LYS A 224 -11.37 -5.11 -14.76
N ASP A 225 -12.08 -4.16 -14.17
CA ASP A 225 -11.79 -2.73 -14.35
C ASP A 225 -10.51 -2.34 -13.62
N LEU A 226 -10.28 -2.91 -12.43
CA LEU A 226 -9.04 -2.71 -11.68
C LEU A 226 -7.84 -3.36 -12.39
N ALA A 227 -8.02 -4.54 -12.99
CA ALA A 227 -6.97 -5.16 -13.78
C ALA A 227 -6.56 -4.27 -14.98
N THR A 228 -7.54 -3.69 -15.68
CA THR A 228 -7.29 -2.75 -16.77
C THR A 228 -6.55 -1.50 -16.29
N LEU A 229 -6.95 -0.94 -15.14
CA LEU A 229 -6.28 0.20 -14.52
C LEU A 229 -4.80 -0.07 -14.26
N PHE A 230 -4.48 -1.23 -13.65
CA PHE A 230 -3.09 -1.57 -13.29
C PHE A 230 -2.23 -2.02 -14.48
N LYS A 231 -2.84 -2.38 -15.60
CA LYS A 231 -2.16 -2.63 -16.88
C LYS A 231 -1.99 -1.38 -17.73
N SER A 232 -2.62 -0.26 -17.36
CA SER A 232 -2.55 0.97 -18.15
C SER A 232 -1.14 1.53 -18.21
N ALA A 233 -0.76 2.07 -19.38
CA ALA A 233 0.56 2.66 -19.58
C ALA A 233 0.87 3.79 -18.58
N ASP A 234 -0.13 4.58 -18.19
CA ASP A 234 0.05 5.68 -17.25
C ASP A 234 0.36 5.18 -15.84
N THR A 235 -0.34 4.14 -15.37
CA THR A 235 -0.03 3.49 -14.09
C THR A 235 1.38 2.90 -14.09
N ILE A 236 1.76 2.18 -15.15
CA ILE A 236 3.09 1.56 -15.23
C ILE A 236 4.19 2.61 -15.30
N LYS A 237 4.00 3.70 -16.06
CA LYS A 237 4.96 4.81 -16.11
C LYS A 237 5.17 5.47 -14.75
N LEU A 238 4.09 5.72 -14.01
CA LEU A 238 4.18 6.25 -12.64
C LEU A 238 4.99 5.31 -11.74
N ILE A 239 4.69 4.01 -11.77
CA ILE A 239 5.40 3.01 -10.95
C ILE A 239 6.88 2.95 -11.31
N LEU A 240 7.21 2.90 -12.60
CA LEU A 240 8.60 2.90 -13.06
C LEU A 240 9.34 4.18 -12.67
N ALA A 241 8.69 5.34 -12.73
CA ALA A 241 9.29 6.59 -12.27
C ALA A 241 9.59 6.57 -10.77
N LEU A 242 8.69 6.01 -9.96
CA LEU A 242 8.89 5.83 -8.52
C LEU A 242 10.00 4.81 -8.21
N LEU A 243 10.11 3.73 -8.99
CA LEU A 243 11.21 2.77 -8.90
C LEU A 243 12.54 3.43 -9.30
N ALA A 244 12.56 4.21 -10.39
CA ALA A 244 13.75 4.97 -10.80
C ALA A 244 14.24 5.89 -9.68
N PHE A 245 13.32 6.61 -9.02
CA PHE A 245 13.65 7.45 -7.88
C PHE A 245 14.18 6.63 -6.69
N ALA A 246 13.51 5.52 -6.35
CA ALA A 246 13.88 4.69 -5.20
C ALA A 246 15.27 4.05 -5.33
N TYR A 247 15.69 3.73 -6.57
CA TYR A 247 16.95 3.05 -6.86
C TYR A 247 17.99 3.94 -7.56
N SER A 248 17.76 5.26 -7.69
CA SER A 248 18.77 6.19 -8.21
C SER A 248 19.93 6.33 -7.23
N GLU A 249 21.13 6.48 -7.77
CA GLU A 249 22.33 6.79 -7.00
C GLU A 249 22.22 8.21 -6.40
N GLU A 250 22.92 8.44 -5.31
CA GLU A 250 22.93 9.72 -4.61
C GLU A 250 24.21 10.49 -4.96
N ASP A 251 24.07 11.79 -5.12
CA ASP A 251 25.21 12.70 -5.16
C ASP A 251 25.67 12.99 -3.71
N ASP A 252 26.70 12.27 -3.26
CA ASP A 252 27.07 12.03 -1.84
C ASP A 252 27.55 13.30 -1.07
N GLN A 253 27.46 14.50 -1.66
CA GLN A 253 28.23 15.66 -1.12
C GLN A 253 27.49 16.54 -0.10
N ASN A 254 26.17 16.48 0.10
CA ASN A 254 25.47 17.53 0.84
C ASN A 254 24.52 17.13 1.98
N ALA A 255 24.37 15.87 2.33
CA ALA A 255 23.18 15.44 3.10
C ALA A 255 23.41 14.88 4.52
N LYS A 256 24.66 14.64 4.96
CA LYS A 256 24.92 14.04 6.29
C LYS A 256 24.64 15.04 7.42
N GLY A 257 23.73 14.69 8.33
CA GLY A 257 23.49 15.42 9.59
C GLY A 257 22.20 16.24 9.69
N LYS A 258 21.47 16.44 8.59
CA LYS A 258 20.24 17.26 8.60
C LYS A 258 18.94 16.47 8.84
N LEU A 259 18.97 15.12 8.74
CA LEU A 259 17.76 14.28 8.78
C LEU A 259 16.90 14.52 10.02
N LYS A 260 17.49 14.52 11.23
CA LYS A 260 16.73 14.77 12.47
C LYS A 260 16.00 16.11 12.48
N LYS A 261 16.61 17.17 11.92
CA LYS A 261 15.98 18.49 11.79
C LYS A 261 14.80 18.46 10.83
N TYR A 262 14.93 17.75 9.70
CA TYR A 262 13.85 17.57 8.75
C TYR A 262 12.70 16.76 9.33
N ILE A 263 13.01 15.66 10.05
CA ILE A 263 12.02 14.83 10.75
C ILE A 263 11.25 15.71 11.74
N GLY A 264 11.94 16.41 12.66
CA GLY A 264 11.30 17.27 13.66
C GLY A 264 10.33 18.26 13.01
N LYS A 265 10.80 19.02 12.01
CA LYS A 265 9.96 19.99 11.31
C LYS A 265 8.70 19.36 10.67
N SER A 266 8.83 18.19 10.04
CA SER A 266 7.72 17.50 9.38
C SER A 266 6.71 16.95 10.40
N LEU A 267 7.21 16.32 11.45
CA LEU A 267 6.34 15.71 12.49
C LEU A 267 5.69 16.77 13.38
N ASP A 268 6.39 17.84 13.76
CA ASP A 268 5.80 18.94 14.54
C ASP A 268 4.63 19.58 13.79
N LYS A 269 4.81 19.88 12.51
CA LYS A 269 3.74 20.41 11.67
C LYS A 269 2.53 19.47 11.63
N LEU A 270 2.78 18.18 11.43
CA LEU A 270 1.72 17.18 11.31
C LEU A 270 1.04 16.90 12.65
N HIS A 271 1.81 16.80 13.74
CA HIS A 271 1.29 16.68 15.10
C HIS A 271 0.40 17.88 15.46
N HIS A 272 0.89 19.10 15.21
CA HIS A 272 0.10 20.31 15.42
C HIS A 272 -1.24 20.27 14.66
N GLN A 273 -1.24 19.83 13.39
CA GLN A 273 -2.46 19.69 12.59
C GLN A 273 -3.46 18.64 13.14
N VAL A 274 -2.98 17.65 13.91
CA VAL A 274 -3.86 16.67 14.58
C VAL A 274 -4.47 17.27 15.84
N VAL A 275 -3.65 17.97 16.65
CA VAL A 275 -4.09 18.43 17.98
C VAL A 275 -4.71 19.82 18.00
N SER A 276 -4.54 20.63 16.95
CA SER A 276 -5.10 22.00 16.87
C SER A 276 -6.63 22.04 17.01
N ASN A 277 -7.29 20.98 16.59
CA ASN A 277 -8.74 20.85 16.64
C ASN A 277 -9.26 20.19 17.94
N ALA A 278 -8.36 19.82 18.86
CA ALA A 278 -8.77 19.05 20.05
C ALA A 278 -9.76 19.78 20.97
N ASP A 279 -9.62 21.10 21.09
CA ASP A 279 -10.42 21.89 22.05
C ASP A 279 -11.88 22.15 21.58
N HIS A 280 -12.12 22.07 20.27
CA HIS A 280 -13.41 22.38 19.65
C HIS A 280 -13.84 21.36 18.61
N PHE A 281 -13.35 20.11 18.72
CA PHE A 281 -13.58 19.06 17.73
C PHE A 281 -15.07 18.80 17.46
N THR A 282 -15.92 18.87 18.51
CA THR A 282 -17.37 18.65 18.41
C THR A 282 -18.10 19.77 17.67
N GLU A 283 -17.50 20.96 17.58
CA GLU A 283 -18.05 22.15 16.91
C GLU A 283 -17.67 22.23 15.44
N LEU A 284 -16.70 21.39 15.01
CA LEU A 284 -16.22 21.37 13.64
C LEU A 284 -17.26 20.77 12.70
N GLU A 285 -17.28 21.27 11.48
CA GLU A 285 -17.95 20.62 10.37
C GLU A 285 -17.41 19.20 10.13
N VAL A 286 -18.27 18.28 9.71
CA VAL A 286 -17.92 16.86 9.48
C VAL A 286 -16.71 16.71 8.56
N THR A 287 -16.58 17.55 7.54
CA THR A 287 -15.42 17.56 6.62
C THR A 287 -14.11 17.84 7.34
N GLU A 288 -14.08 18.74 8.32
CA GLU A 288 -12.88 19.05 9.12
C GLU A 288 -12.57 17.93 10.12
N GLN A 289 -13.60 17.30 10.70
CA GLN A 289 -13.43 16.11 11.54
C GLN A 289 -12.80 14.97 10.74
N HIS A 290 -13.24 14.73 9.50
CA HIS A 290 -12.62 13.77 8.60
C HIS A 290 -11.17 14.13 8.20
N ARG A 291 -10.87 15.42 8.05
CA ARG A 291 -9.48 15.88 7.83
C ARG A 291 -8.60 15.55 9.02
N THR A 292 -9.08 15.73 10.25
CA THR A 292 -8.35 15.39 11.48
C THR A 292 -8.03 13.88 11.52
N ARG A 293 -8.99 13.01 11.17
CA ARG A 293 -8.76 11.55 11.01
C ARG A 293 -7.65 11.25 9.99
N LYS A 294 -7.72 11.88 8.80
CA LYS A 294 -6.70 11.70 7.76
C LYS A 294 -5.31 12.10 8.27
N LYS A 295 -5.20 13.22 9.00
CA LYS A 295 -3.94 13.69 9.61
C LYS A 295 -3.42 12.73 10.68
N ALA A 296 -4.27 12.17 11.53
CA ALA A 296 -3.87 11.19 12.53
C ALA A 296 -3.32 9.89 11.88
N LYS A 297 -3.92 9.43 10.78
CA LYS A 297 -3.38 8.31 9.99
C LYS A 297 -2.01 8.64 9.35
N GLN A 298 -1.88 9.83 8.77
CA GLN A 298 -0.62 10.29 8.17
C GLN A 298 0.50 10.39 9.22
N LEU A 299 0.21 10.94 10.41
CA LEU A 299 1.15 11.01 11.53
C LEU A 299 1.68 9.62 11.90
N ARG A 300 0.80 8.63 12.02
CA ARG A 300 1.21 7.26 12.29
C ARG A 300 2.17 6.72 11.23
N TYR A 301 1.83 6.85 9.95
CA TYR A 301 2.69 6.37 8.87
C TYR A 301 4.06 7.05 8.87
N CYS A 302 4.09 8.37 9.05
CA CYS A 302 5.35 9.11 9.13
C CYS A 302 6.22 8.64 10.31
N ILE A 303 5.61 8.36 11.47
CA ILE A 303 6.31 7.81 12.64
C ILE A 303 6.82 6.39 12.38
N GLU A 304 5.99 5.53 11.77
CA GLU A 304 6.38 4.16 11.43
C GLU A 304 7.62 4.13 10.51
N PHE A 305 7.70 5.02 9.53
CA PHE A 305 8.85 5.12 8.63
C PHE A 305 10.16 5.44 9.33
N ILE A 306 10.13 6.35 10.31
CA ILE A 306 11.35 6.81 11.00
C ILE A 306 11.59 6.10 12.33
N SER A 307 10.76 5.14 12.69
CA SER A 307 10.73 4.50 14.01
C SER A 307 12.06 3.89 14.45
N SER A 308 12.86 3.37 13.49
CA SER A 308 14.15 2.75 13.76
C SER A 308 15.24 3.75 14.18
N LEU A 309 15.06 5.03 13.91
CA LEU A 309 16.02 6.11 14.26
C LEU A 309 15.91 6.55 15.72
N TYR A 310 14.88 6.11 16.44
CA TYR A 310 14.57 6.53 17.81
C TYR A 310 14.45 5.33 18.76
N PRO A 311 14.62 5.55 20.10
CA PRO A 311 14.44 4.49 21.08
C PRO A 311 13.05 3.87 20.98
N ARG A 312 12.99 2.54 20.80
CA ARG A 312 11.75 1.79 20.60
C ARG A 312 10.67 2.10 21.65
N LYS A 313 11.09 2.23 22.93
CA LYS A 313 10.18 2.52 24.04
C LYS A 313 9.43 3.84 23.82
N ASN A 314 10.13 4.89 23.38
CA ASN A 314 9.54 6.22 23.18
C ASN A 314 8.55 6.21 22.02
N VAL A 315 8.93 5.60 20.90
CA VAL A 315 8.04 5.44 19.73
C VAL A 315 6.79 4.67 20.10
N GLN A 316 6.92 3.53 20.77
CA GLN A 316 5.78 2.71 21.18
C GLN A 316 4.86 3.44 22.16
N GLN A 317 5.43 4.20 23.11
CA GLN A 317 4.63 4.99 24.05
C GLN A 317 3.79 6.04 23.31
N PHE A 318 4.38 6.75 22.35
CA PHE A 318 3.67 7.75 21.57
C PHE A 318 2.57 7.11 20.68
N LEU A 319 2.89 6.03 19.98
CA LEU A 319 1.91 5.31 19.15
C LEU A 319 0.75 4.75 19.99
N LYS A 320 1.03 4.27 21.21
CA LYS A 320 -0.02 3.83 22.15
C LYS A 320 -0.97 4.97 22.56
N GLN A 321 -0.47 6.21 22.65
CA GLN A 321 -1.28 7.38 22.93
C GLN A 321 -2.07 7.86 21.69
N LEU A 322 -1.53 7.68 20.49
CA LEU A 322 -2.22 8.01 19.23
C LEU A 322 -3.32 7.00 18.87
N GLN A 323 -3.18 5.74 19.27
CA GLN A 323 -4.08 4.65 18.88
C GLN A 323 -5.57 4.91 19.26
N PRO A 324 -5.92 5.39 20.47
CA PRO A 324 -7.32 5.74 20.80
C PRO A 324 -7.91 6.78 19.86
N VAL A 325 -7.13 7.81 19.48
CA VAL A 325 -7.55 8.83 18.50
C VAL A 325 -7.87 8.18 17.15
N GLN A 326 -7.03 7.27 16.70
CA GLN A 326 -7.24 6.58 15.41
C GLN A 326 -8.45 5.65 15.45
N ASN A 327 -8.65 4.93 16.54
CA ASN A 327 -9.76 4.00 16.70
C ASN A 327 -11.11 4.75 16.76
N THR A 328 -11.22 5.78 17.60
CA THR A 328 -12.48 6.53 17.73
C THR A 328 -12.82 7.30 16.46
N LEU A 329 -11.85 8.03 15.88
CA LEU A 329 -12.04 8.73 14.60
C LEU A 329 -12.27 7.77 13.43
N GLY A 330 -11.69 6.57 13.50
CA GLY A 330 -11.92 5.50 12.53
C GLY A 330 -13.38 5.09 12.53
N LEU A 331 -13.84 4.58 13.68
CA LEU A 331 -15.21 4.12 13.85
C LEU A 331 -16.24 5.23 13.59
N TYR A 332 -15.96 6.46 14.05
CA TYR A 332 -16.81 7.62 13.80
C TYR A 332 -17.00 7.88 12.28
N ASN A 333 -15.92 7.85 11.51
CA ASN A 333 -16.00 7.98 10.04
C ASN A 333 -16.77 6.81 9.40
N ASP A 334 -16.56 5.59 9.89
CA ASP A 334 -17.15 4.40 9.29
C ASP A 334 -18.67 4.39 9.51
N LEU A 335 -19.18 5.07 10.56
CA LEU A 335 -20.61 5.30 10.74
C LEU A 335 -21.22 6.22 9.66
N PHE A 336 -20.50 7.22 9.14
CA PHE A 336 -21.03 8.03 8.02
C PHE A 336 -21.11 7.22 6.73
N ILE A 337 -20.12 6.38 6.48
CA ILE A 337 -20.15 5.47 5.33
C ILE A 337 -21.29 4.46 5.46
N ALA A 338 -21.47 3.89 6.68
CA ALA A 338 -22.58 2.99 6.96
C ALA A 338 -23.94 3.69 6.76
N GLU A 339 -24.08 4.93 7.17
CA GLU A 339 -25.29 5.71 6.97
C GLU A 339 -25.64 5.84 5.48
N ASP A 340 -24.65 6.20 4.64
CA ASP A 340 -24.86 6.32 3.19
C ASP A 340 -25.26 4.98 2.54
N LEU A 341 -24.63 3.87 2.96
CA LEU A 341 -24.96 2.54 2.49
C LEU A 341 -26.35 2.08 2.95
N PHE A 342 -26.68 2.30 4.23
CA PHE A 342 -27.97 1.90 4.80
C PHE A 342 -29.12 2.72 4.25
N ASN A 343 -28.93 4.00 3.93
CA ASN A 343 -29.93 4.82 3.25
C ASN A 343 -30.31 4.26 1.87
N LYS A 344 -29.37 3.65 1.16
CA LYS A 344 -29.64 2.97 -0.10
C LYS A 344 -30.30 1.60 0.11
N ALA A 345 -29.85 0.86 1.14
CA ALA A 345 -30.32 -0.48 1.41
C ALA A 345 -31.76 -0.51 1.96
N VAL A 346 -32.21 0.54 2.65
CA VAL A 346 -33.56 0.66 3.21
C VAL A 346 -34.67 0.60 2.15
N GLU A 347 -34.37 0.99 0.89
CA GLU A 347 -35.30 0.90 -0.22
C GLU A 347 -35.67 -0.55 -0.57
N HIS A 348 -34.77 -1.50 -0.26
CA HIS A 348 -34.90 -2.92 -0.56
C HIS A 348 -35.25 -3.78 0.67
N ASP A 349 -34.76 -3.36 1.86
CA ASP A 349 -34.99 -4.05 3.13
C ASP A 349 -35.28 -3.02 4.24
N PRO A 350 -36.56 -2.90 4.69
CA PRO A 350 -36.96 -1.97 5.74
C PRO A 350 -36.26 -2.19 7.09
N HIS A 351 -35.67 -3.37 7.36
CA HIS A 351 -34.94 -3.61 8.60
C HIS A 351 -33.72 -2.69 8.74
N PHE A 352 -33.22 -2.13 7.65
CA PHE A 352 -32.16 -1.12 7.70
C PHE A 352 -32.55 0.18 8.41
N TRP A 353 -33.85 0.44 8.64
CA TRP A 353 -34.28 1.56 9.52
C TRP A 353 -33.74 1.41 10.94
N PHE A 354 -33.66 0.18 11.47
CA PHE A 354 -33.04 -0.06 12.78
C PHE A 354 -31.57 0.31 12.75
N ALA A 355 -30.83 -0.11 11.70
CA ALA A 355 -29.42 0.19 11.52
C ALA A 355 -29.17 1.70 11.41
N LEU A 356 -29.98 2.43 10.66
CA LEU A 356 -29.91 3.89 10.55
C LEU A 356 -30.16 4.57 11.91
N GLY A 357 -31.18 4.14 12.67
CA GLY A 357 -31.44 4.64 14.01
C GLY A 357 -30.26 4.41 14.96
N TRP A 358 -29.68 3.23 14.92
CA TRP A 358 -28.49 2.88 15.71
C TRP A 358 -27.28 3.74 15.34
N VAL A 359 -26.99 3.91 14.04
CA VAL A 359 -25.91 4.76 13.55
C VAL A 359 -26.07 6.20 14.02
N LYS A 360 -27.28 6.79 13.85
CA LYS A 360 -27.61 8.16 14.30
C LYS A 360 -27.43 8.35 15.79
N ALA A 361 -27.84 7.37 16.60
CA ALA A 361 -27.64 7.42 18.04
C ALA A 361 -26.16 7.30 18.45
N LYS A 362 -25.37 6.54 17.67
CA LYS A 362 -23.96 6.27 17.97
C LYS A 362 -23.02 7.39 17.54
N GLN A 363 -23.33 8.14 16.48
CA GLN A 363 -22.51 9.25 15.97
C GLN A 363 -22.15 10.30 17.05
N PRO A 364 -23.07 10.91 17.81
CA PRO A 364 -22.72 11.89 18.83
C PRO A 364 -21.84 11.30 19.94
N TYR A 365 -22.08 10.05 20.32
CA TYR A 365 -21.28 9.37 21.33
C TYR A 365 -19.81 9.22 20.86
N LEU A 366 -19.58 8.76 19.63
CA LEU A 366 -18.23 8.61 19.08
C LEU A 366 -17.56 9.95 18.79
N GLN A 367 -18.33 10.99 18.43
CA GLN A 367 -17.82 12.33 18.31
C GLN A 367 -17.22 12.82 19.63
N ASN A 368 -17.94 12.65 20.74
CA ASN A 368 -17.45 13.02 22.07
C ASN A 368 -16.25 12.19 22.50
N GLN A 369 -16.27 10.86 22.27
CA GLN A 369 -15.12 10.00 22.55
C GLN A 369 -13.88 10.40 21.72
N SER A 370 -14.08 10.84 20.48
CA SER A 370 -12.99 11.31 19.62
C SER A 370 -12.40 12.62 20.15
N ALA A 371 -13.24 13.54 20.63
CA ALA A 371 -12.81 14.77 21.28
C ALA A 371 -12.00 14.49 22.54
N GLU A 372 -12.47 13.59 23.41
CA GLU A 372 -11.73 13.18 24.63
C GLU A 372 -10.39 12.53 24.29
N ALA A 373 -10.35 11.66 23.27
CA ALA A 373 -9.11 11.02 22.83
C ALA A 373 -8.10 12.05 22.30
N LEU A 374 -8.57 13.03 21.53
CA LEU A 374 -7.74 14.13 21.01
C LEU A 374 -7.20 15.01 22.15
N GLN A 375 -8.03 15.35 23.16
CA GLN A 375 -7.61 16.12 24.32
C GLN A 375 -6.50 15.39 25.12
N LYS A 376 -6.66 14.09 25.35
CA LYS A 376 -5.63 13.26 26.00
C LYS A 376 -4.36 13.22 25.15
N PHE A 377 -4.49 13.05 23.85
CA PHE A 377 -3.35 12.98 22.92
C PHE A 377 -2.61 14.33 22.81
N LYS A 378 -3.29 15.47 22.93
CA LYS A 378 -2.68 16.80 22.96
C LYS A 378 -1.61 16.94 24.05
N GLN A 379 -1.73 16.17 25.14
CA GLN A 379 -0.75 16.14 26.24
C GLN A 379 0.40 15.14 26.00
N ALA A 380 0.40 14.43 24.87
CA ALA A 380 1.40 13.44 24.56
C ALA A 380 2.76 14.10 24.32
N LYS A 381 3.80 13.64 25.04
CA LYS A 381 5.16 14.12 24.83
C LYS A 381 5.73 13.58 23.53
N THR A 382 6.15 14.45 22.62
CA THR A 382 6.86 14.08 21.41
C THR A 382 8.22 13.45 21.74
N PHE A 383 8.72 12.57 20.86
CA PHE A 383 9.97 11.82 21.08
C PHE A 383 11.07 12.16 20.04
N TRP A 384 10.70 12.94 19.03
CA TRP A 384 11.59 13.38 17.97
C TRP A 384 12.27 14.72 18.27
#